data_1683c3ba05538d719a51ae80a3f6ee3e
#
_entry.id   1683c3ba05538d719a51ae80a3f6ee3e
#
_cell.length_a   1.000
_cell.length_b   1.000
_cell.length_c   1.000
_cell.angle_alpha   90.00
_cell.angle_beta   90.00
_cell.angle_gamma   90.00
#
_symmetry.space_group_name_H-M   'P 1'
#
loop_
_entity.id
_entity.type
_entity.pdbx_description
1 polymer ?
#
loop_
_entity_poly.entity_id
_entity_poly.type
_entity_poly.pdbx_seq_one_letter_code
_entity_poly.pdbx_strand_id
1 'polypeptide(L)'
;MPASQHQSPKSDIEISQNATKRPIIEIAKEKLGIAAENLEPYGHYKAKVSMDYVKSLKDKKNGKLILVTAISPTTAGEGKTTTTVGLTDALNHIGKKAMICL
;
A
#
# COMPACT_ATOMS: atom_id res chain seq x y z
N MET A 1 -5.79 -5.95 40.19
CA MET A 1 -5.33 -5.69 38.82
C MET A 1 -6.47 -5.97 37.87
N PRO A 2 -6.83 -5.01 37.04
CA PRO A 2 -7.82 -5.32 36.03
C PRO A 2 -7.26 -6.41 35.11
N ALA A 3 -8.04 -7.47 34.91
CA ALA A 3 -7.72 -8.48 33.93
C ALA A 3 -7.54 -7.79 32.58
N SER A 4 -6.42 -8.04 31.91
CA SER A 4 -6.25 -7.58 30.53
C SER A 4 -7.43 -8.11 29.73
N GLN A 5 -8.30 -7.23 29.28
CA GLN A 5 -9.39 -7.62 28.41
C GLN A 5 -8.74 -8.00 27.07
N HIS A 6 -8.63 -9.30 26.82
CA HIS A 6 -8.32 -9.81 25.50
C HIS A 6 -9.52 -9.50 24.61
N GLN A 7 -9.41 -8.37 23.90
CA GLN A 7 -10.39 -8.09 22.85
C GLN A 7 -10.19 -9.11 21.73
N SER A 8 -11.27 -9.79 21.35
CA SER A 8 -11.26 -10.65 20.17
C SER A 8 -10.80 -9.82 18.95
N PRO A 9 -9.96 -10.39 18.07
CA PRO A 9 -9.57 -9.66 16.87
C PRO A 9 -10.81 -9.29 16.06
N LYS A 10 -10.82 -8.08 15.53
CA LYS A 10 -11.90 -7.61 14.67
C LYS A 10 -11.92 -8.40 13.37
N SER A 11 -13.12 -8.64 12.84
CA SER A 11 -13.25 -9.27 11.52
C SER A 11 -12.75 -8.32 10.42
N ASP A 12 -12.42 -8.88 9.25
CA ASP A 12 -11.97 -8.08 8.09
C ASP A 12 -13.02 -7.04 7.70
N ILE A 13 -14.31 -7.39 7.78
CA ILE A 13 -15.41 -6.48 7.49
C ILE A 13 -15.43 -5.31 8.47
N GLU A 14 -15.29 -5.58 9.76
CA GLU A 14 -15.26 -4.55 10.79
C GLU A 14 -14.07 -3.59 10.60
N ILE A 15 -12.90 -4.12 10.31
CA ILE A 15 -11.70 -3.32 10.03
C ILE A 15 -11.93 -2.43 8.82
N SER A 16 -12.46 -2.98 7.73
CA SER A 16 -12.74 -2.26 6.51
C SER A 16 -13.78 -1.14 6.70
N GLN A 17 -14.85 -1.42 7.42
CA GLN A 17 -15.92 -0.44 7.67
C GLN A 17 -15.49 0.70 8.59
N ASN A 18 -14.60 0.44 9.53
CA ASN A 18 -14.11 1.44 10.49
C ASN A 18 -12.85 2.18 10.00
N ALA A 19 -12.26 1.77 8.89
CA ALA A 19 -11.09 2.43 8.34
C ALA A 19 -11.44 3.81 7.76
N THR A 20 -10.64 4.81 8.07
CA THR A 20 -10.72 6.12 7.45
C THR A 20 -9.88 6.12 6.19
N LYS A 21 -10.54 6.21 5.03
CA LYS A 21 -9.87 6.23 3.73
C LYS A 21 -9.56 7.66 3.33
N ARG A 22 -8.36 7.90 2.86
CA ARG A 22 -7.94 9.17 2.28
C ARG A 22 -8.03 9.10 0.76
N PRO A 23 -8.41 10.21 0.08
CA PRO A 23 -8.37 10.25 -1.38
C PRO A 23 -6.98 9.94 -1.92
N ILE A 24 -6.92 9.15 -3.01
CA ILE A 24 -5.64 8.72 -3.59
C ILE A 24 -4.80 9.89 -4.10
N ILE A 25 -5.45 10.96 -4.57
CA ILE A 25 -4.76 12.16 -5.06
C ILE A 25 -3.97 12.83 -3.94
N GLU A 26 -4.55 12.92 -2.74
CA GLU A 26 -3.88 13.48 -1.57
C GLU A 26 -2.67 12.63 -1.15
N ILE A 27 -2.84 11.32 -1.12
CA ILE A 27 -1.76 10.39 -0.76
C ILE A 27 -0.61 10.50 -1.76
N ALA A 28 -0.93 10.53 -3.06
CA ALA A 28 0.07 10.63 -4.11
C ALA A 28 0.87 11.92 -4.00
N LYS A 29 0.22 13.04 -3.76
CA LYS A 29 0.87 14.34 -3.59
C LYS A 29 1.75 14.37 -2.34
N GLU A 30 1.20 13.93 -1.22
CA GLU A 30 1.84 14.05 0.10
C GLU A 30 2.96 13.03 0.31
N LYS A 31 2.73 11.79 -0.09
CA LYS A 31 3.67 10.69 0.14
C LYS A 31 4.64 10.44 -1.01
N LEU A 32 4.20 10.66 -2.24
CA LEU A 32 4.98 10.33 -3.44
C LEU A 32 5.44 11.55 -4.22
N GLY A 33 4.92 12.74 -3.91
CA GLY A 33 5.24 13.95 -4.66
C GLY A 33 4.71 13.95 -6.09
N ILE A 34 3.65 13.19 -6.37
CA ILE A 34 3.04 13.11 -7.69
C ILE A 34 1.86 14.09 -7.76
N ALA A 35 1.92 15.05 -8.69
CA ALA A 35 0.86 16.02 -8.89
C ALA A 35 -0.39 15.35 -9.49
N ALA A 36 -1.58 15.90 -9.18
CA ALA A 36 -2.85 15.36 -9.66
C ALA A 36 -2.93 15.26 -11.19
N GLU A 37 -2.32 16.16 -11.91
CA GLU A 37 -2.26 16.16 -13.38
C GLU A 37 -1.56 14.93 -13.97
N ASN A 38 -0.72 14.27 -13.20
CA ASN A 38 0.00 13.06 -13.60
C ASN A 38 -0.72 11.76 -13.20
N LEU A 39 -1.94 11.87 -12.68
CA LEU A 39 -2.75 10.74 -12.24
C LEU A 39 -4.03 10.64 -13.06
N GLU A 40 -4.43 9.42 -13.36
CA GLU A 40 -5.71 9.08 -13.96
C GLU A 40 -6.59 8.41 -12.90
N PRO A 41 -7.49 9.15 -12.23
CA PRO A 41 -8.26 8.59 -11.13
C PRO A 41 -9.36 7.64 -11.60
N TYR A 42 -9.54 6.58 -10.84
CA TYR A 42 -10.64 5.64 -10.96
C TYR A 42 -11.45 5.70 -9.66
N GLY A 43 -12.33 6.70 -9.55
CA GLY A 43 -12.99 7.04 -8.30
C GLY A 43 -12.05 7.77 -7.35
N HIS A 44 -12.31 7.66 -6.04
CA HIS A 44 -11.59 8.45 -5.04
C HIS A 44 -10.32 7.78 -4.48
N TYR A 45 -10.25 6.45 -4.57
CA TYR A 45 -9.25 5.66 -3.81
C TYR A 45 -8.28 4.88 -4.68
N LYS A 46 -8.37 5.02 -5.99
CA LYS A 46 -7.52 4.31 -6.94
C LYS A 46 -7.18 5.23 -8.12
N ALA A 47 -5.95 5.15 -8.59
CA ALA A 47 -5.51 5.91 -9.76
C ALA A 47 -4.40 5.18 -10.49
N LYS A 48 -4.25 5.47 -11.77
CA LYS A 48 -3.09 5.10 -12.56
C LYS A 48 -2.16 6.28 -12.69
N VAL A 49 -0.86 6.00 -12.78
CA VAL A 49 0.16 7.02 -13.06
C VAL A 49 0.29 7.18 -14.56
N SER A 50 0.32 8.42 -15.05
CA SER A 50 0.46 8.68 -16.49
C SER A 50 1.80 8.17 -17.01
N MET A 51 1.81 7.64 -18.22
CA MET A 51 3.04 7.15 -18.85
C MET A 51 4.03 8.28 -19.15
N ASP A 52 3.53 9.49 -19.41
CA ASP A 52 4.40 10.63 -19.61
C ASP A 52 5.17 11.01 -18.35
N TYR A 53 4.50 10.91 -17.19
CA TYR A 53 5.19 11.10 -15.91
C TYR A 53 6.24 10.01 -15.67
N VAL A 54 5.92 8.75 -15.96
CA VAL A 54 6.89 7.64 -15.83
C VAL A 54 8.12 7.89 -16.72
N LYS A 55 7.90 8.32 -17.95
CA LYS A 55 9.01 8.69 -18.87
C LYS A 55 9.85 9.83 -18.34
N SER A 56 9.24 10.79 -17.64
CA SER A 56 9.98 11.92 -17.06
C SER A 56 10.94 11.50 -15.93
N LEU A 57 10.74 10.32 -15.36
CA LEU A 57 11.59 9.79 -14.29
C LEU A 57 12.82 9.03 -14.80
N LYS A 58 13.03 9.00 -16.11
CA LYS A 58 14.09 8.21 -16.76
C LYS A 58 15.48 8.42 -16.15
N ASP A 59 15.80 9.65 -15.81
CA ASP A 59 17.12 10.03 -15.28
C ASP A 59 17.19 9.99 -13.76
N LYS A 60 16.09 9.63 -13.10
CA LYS A 60 16.02 9.52 -11.64
C LYS A 60 16.57 8.18 -11.19
N LYS A 61 17.34 8.18 -10.10
CA LYS A 61 17.88 6.97 -9.51
C LYS A 61 16.75 6.01 -9.10
N ASN A 62 16.87 4.74 -9.50
CA ASN A 62 15.92 3.71 -9.13
C ASN A 62 15.98 3.43 -7.63
N GLY A 63 14.80 3.21 -7.04
CA GLY A 63 14.69 2.66 -5.70
C GLY A 63 14.97 1.16 -5.68
N LYS A 64 14.73 0.55 -4.53
CA LYS A 64 14.88 -0.89 -4.36
C LYS A 64 13.56 -1.60 -4.62
N LEU A 65 13.59 -2.63 -5.44
CA LEU A 65 12.44 -3.48 -5.73
C LEU A 65 12.54 -4.76 -4.90
N ILE A 66 11.49 -5.04 -4.15
CA ILE A 66 11.37 -6.27 -3.36
C ILE A 66 10.21 -7.08 -3.92
N LEU A 67 10.51 -8.29 -4.38
CA LEU A 67 9.50 -9.22 -4.88
C LEU A 67 9.08 -10.17 -3.77
N VAL A 68 7.76 -10.25 -3.52
CA VAL A 68 7.17 -11.24 -2.62
C VAL A 68 6.43 -12.27 -3.46
N THR A 69 6.84 -13.51 -3.37
CA THR A 69 6.27 -14.60 -4.17
C THR A 69 6.21 -15.89 -3.36
N ALA A 70 5.61 -16.93 -3.94
CA ALA A 70 5.54 -18.25 -3.34
C ALA A 70 5.99 -19.32 -4.34
N ILE A 71 6.41 -20.48 -3.83
CA ILE A 71 6.92 -21.58 -4.65
C ILE A 71 5.81 -22.16 -5.52
N SER A 72 4.63 -22.35 -4.95
CA SER A 72 3.46 -22.88 -5.66
C SER A 72 2.17 -22.36 -5.07
N PRO A 73 1.08 -22.22 -5.88
CA PRO A 73 -0.20 -21.79 -5.36
C PRO A 73 -0.85 -22.90 -4.52
N THR A 74 -1.60 -22.49 -3.48
CA THR A 74 -2.45 -23.39 -2.67
C THR A 74 -3.86 -22.84 -2.61
N THR A 75 -4.84 -23.68 -2.37
CA THR A 75 -6.25 -23.26 -2.24
C THR A 75 -6.49 -22.34 -1.06
N ALA A 76 -5.72 -22.48 0.01
CA ALA A 76 -5.79 -21.62 1.19
C ALA A 76 -5.00 -20.32 1.05
N GLY A 77 -4.17 -20.20 0.02
CA GLY A 77 -3.21 -19.11 -0.14
C GLY A 77 -1.95 -19.29 0.70
N GLU A 78 -0.88 -18.61 0.33
CA GLU A 78 0.43 -18.68 1.01
C GLU A 78 0.74 -17.42 1.83
N GLY A 79 -0.18 -16.44 1.85
CA GLY A 79 0.02 -15.19 2.58
C GLY A 79 0.88 -14.15 1.86
N LYS A 80 1.04 -14.25 0.54
CA LYS A 80 1.82 -13.29 -0.25
C LYS A 80 1.34 -11.85 -0.05
N THR A 81 0.04 -11.62 -0.20
CA THR A 81 -0.56 -10.30 -0.05
C THR A 81 -0.42 -9.78 1.38
N THR A 82 -0.72 -10.61 2.37
CA THR A 82 -0.57 -10.24 3.78
C THR A 82 0.87 -9.88 4.13
N THR A 83 1.84 -10.66 3.66
CA THR A 83 3.26 -10.39 3.86
C THR A 83 3.68 -9.09 3.18
N THR A 84 3.22 -8.84 1.95
CA THR A 84 3.55 -7.63 1.20
C THR A 84 3.01 -6.37 1.89
N VAL A 85 1.78 -6.41 2.35
CA VAL A 85 1.16 -5.29 3.09
C VAL A 85 1.90 -5.06 4.41
N GLY A 86 2.14 -6.11 5.17
CA GLY A 86 2.84 -6.02 6.46
C GLY A 86 4.28 -5.50 6.31
N LEU A 87 5.00 -5.96 5.29
CA LEU A 87 6.36 -5.50 5.02
C LEU A 87 6.38 -4.01 4.66
N THR A 88 5.46 -3.57 3.81
CA THR A 88 5.37 -2.16 3.41
C THR A 88 5.02 -1.26 4.60
N ASP A 89 4.07 -1.68 5.42
CA ASP A 89 3.72 -0.96 6.64
C ASP A 89 4.91 -0.88 7.61
N ALA A 90 5.63 -1.98 7.79
CA ALA A 90 6.81 -2.02 8.65
C ALA A 90 7.91 -1.08 8.16
N LEU A 91 8.18 -1.07 6.86
CA LEU A 91 9.19 -0.19 6.27
C LEU A 91 8.83 1.29 6.46
N ASN A 92 7.58 1.66 6.25
CA ASN A 92 7.11 3.02 6.50
C ASN A 92 7.17 3.36 7.98
N HIS A 93 6.87 2.41 8.86
CA HIS A 93 6.94 2.61 10.32
C HIS A 93 8.35 2.94 10.81
N ILE A 94 9.38 2.32 10.23
CA ILE A 94 10.78 2.61 10.58
C ILE A 94 11.37 3.81 9.83
N GLY A 95 10.55 4.57 9.12
CA GLY A 95 10.95 5.80 8.46
C GLY A 95 11.46 5.64 7.03
N LYS A 96 11.31 4.46 6.42
CA LYS A 96 11.64 4.27 5.01
C LYS A 96 10.46 4.68 4.14
N LYS A 97 10.74 5.16 2.93
CA LYS A 97 9.72 5.50 1.95
C LYS A 97 9.42 4.27 1.11
N ALA A 98 8.34 3.58 1.42
CA ALA A 98 7.95 2.36 0.77
C ALA A 98 6.54 2.45 0.17
N MET A 99 6.34 1.79 -0.96
CA MET A 99 5.07 1.70 -1.65
C MET A 99 4.83 0.26 -2.08
N ILE A 100 3.58 -0.14 -2.07
CA ILE A 100 3.16 -1.49 -2.45
C ILE A 100 2.47 -1.48 -3.80
N CYS A 101 2.74 -2.50 -4.61
CA CYS A 101 2.00 -2.80 -5.84
C CYS A 101 1.42 -4.21 -5.71
N LEU A 102 0.11 -4.30 -5.73
CA LEU A 102 -0.61 -5.58 -5.63
C LEU A 102 -1.11 -6.05 -6.99
#